data_8783675f1fea6e1ccb18b061639f1778
#
_entry.id   8783675f1fea6e1ccb18b061639f1778
#
_cell.length_a   1.000
_cell.length_b   1.000
_cell.length_c   1.000
_cell.angle_alpha   90.00
_cell.angle_beta   90.00
_cell.angle_gamma   90.00
#
_symmetry.space_group_name_H-M   'P 1'
#
loop_
_entity.id
_entity.type
_entity.pdbx_description
1 polymer ?
#
loop_
_entity_poly.entity_id
_entity_poly.type
_entity_poly.pdbx_seq_one_letter_code
_entity_poly.pdbx_strand_id
1 'polypeptide(L)'
;TLYGTANYYISNNYFPNHRLAANIFKSYRNDWELELGARYDILHTDQELITGIVGVSKVYNQFWFNAKFNYLTDFDVNYSNLSVRSKYILDHRKFIQFIASIGTAPYDERLSFQNDTFFDYVHTMVGAGYQYPISKHLGFGIYGNWYNYEISDGYYQNQYELTLLCEIRF
;
A
#
# COMPACT_ATOMS: atom_id res chain seq x y z
N THR A 1 17.88 -10.39 -12.09
CA THR A 1 16.94 -9.89 -13.11
C THR A 1 16.61 -8.45 -12.81
N LEU A 2 16.44 -7.62 -13.86
CA LEU A 2 15.96 -6.23 -13.79
C LEU A 2 14.66 -6.15 -14.60
N TYR A 3 13.62 -5.54 -14.04
CA TYR A 3 12.34 -5.31 -14.72
C TYR A 3 11.68 -4.05 -14.15
N GLY A 4 10.65 -3.55 -14.81
CA GLY A 4 9.94 -2.37 -14.38
C GLY A 4 8.47 -2.41 -14.72
N THR A 5 7.71 -1.54 -14.05
CA THR A 5 6.29 -1.29 -14.34
C THR A 5 6.09 0.21 -14.55
N ALA A 6 5.18 0.55 -15.45
CA ALA A 6 4.68 1.90 -15.62
C ALA A 6 3.16 1.85 -15.67
N ASN A 7 2.50 2.71 -14.92
CA ASN A 7 1.05 2.75 -14.82
C ASN A 7 0.57 4.19 -14.98
N TYR A 8 -0.51 4.37 -15.71
CA TYR A 8 -1.21 5.64 -15.81
C TYR A 8 -2.69 5.43 -15.48
N TYR A 9 -3.22 6.27 -14.60
CA TYR A 9 -4.60 6.21 -14.16
C TYR A 9 -5.26 7.57 -14.38
N ILE A 10 -6.53 7.53 -14.76
CA ILE A 10 -7.42 8.68 -14.82
C ILE A 10 -8.64 8.34 -13.96
N SER A 11 -9.07 9.27 -13.14
CA SER A 11 -10.24 9.10 -12.29
C SER A 11 -11.08 10.37 -12.23
N ASN A 12 -12.36 10.22 -11.91
CA ASN A 12 -13.31 11.31 -11.69
C ASN A 12 -13.72 11.30 -10.22
N ASN A 13 -13.58 12.45 -9.56
CA ASN A 13 -14.23 12.84 -8.30
C ASN A 13 -13.76 12.26 -6.95
N TYR A 14 -13.05 11.10 -6.87
CA TYR A 14 -12.65 10.51 -5.57
C TYR A 14 -11.20 10.06 -5.49
N PHE A 15 -10.46 10.12 -6.59
CA PHE A 15 -9.07 9.75 -6.71
C PHE A 15 -8.30 10.88 -7.39
N PRO A 16 -6.96 10.86 -7.43
CA PRO A 16 -6.24 11.84 -8.24
C PRO A 16 -6.83 11.87 -9.65
N ASN A 17 -7.03 13.07 -10.20
CA ASN A 17 -7.49 13.24 -11.58
C ASN A 17 -6.59 12.49 -12.54
N HIS A 18 -5.28 12.59 -12.27
CA HIS A 18 -4.25 11.89 -13.02
C HIS A 18 -3.22 11.29 -12.07
N ARG A 19 -2.80 10.07 -12.37
CA ARG A 19 -1.69 9.42 -11.68
C ARG A 19 -0.75 8.79 -12.67
N LEU A 20 0.53 9.11 -12.60
CA LEU A 20 1.61 8.43 -13.30
C LEU A 20 2.52 7.78 -12.27
N ALA A 21 2.75 6.47 -12.40
CA ALA A 21 3.65 5.73 -11.51
C ALA A 21 4.61 4.87 -12.33
N ALA A 22 5.88 4.86 -11.92
CA ALA A 22 6.90 3.99 -12.49
C ALA A 22 7.73 3.37 -11.37
N ASN A 23 7.97 2.05 -11.47
CA ASN A 23 8.82 1.32 -10.54
C ASN A 23 9.83 0.47 -11.31
N ILE A 24 11.03 0.36 -10.78
CA ILE A 24 12.10 -0.52 -11.24
C ILE A 24 12.43 -1.48 -10.12
N PHE A 25 12.52 -2.76 -10.48
CA PHE A 25 12.80 -3.85 -9.57
C PHE A 25 14.09 -4.54 -9.97
N LYS A 26 14.95 -4.80 -9.02
CA LYS A 26 16.16 -5.58 -9.21
C LYS A 26 16.19 -6.78 -8.28
N SER A 27 16.05 -7.97 -8.86
CA SER A 27 16.17 -9.22 -8.13
C SER A 27 17.65 -9.65 -8.05
N TYR A 28 18.06 -10.06 -6.88
CA TYR A 28 19.40 -10.56 -6.54
C TYR A 28 19.38 -12.06 -6.30
N ARG A 29 20.55 -12.63 -6.07
CA ARG A 29 20.68 -14.01 -5.57
C ARG A 29 20.05 -14.10 -4.18
N ASN A 30 19.64 -15.31 -3.80
CA ASN A 30 19.00 -15.63 -2.52
C ASN A 30 17.64 -14.92 -2.31
N ASP A 31 16.87 -14.72 -3.40
CA ASP A 31 15.48 -14.25 -3.36
C ASP A 31 15.27 -12.88 -2.72
N TRP A 32 16.27 -12.01 -2.80
CA TRP A 32 16.15 -10.61 -2.49
C TRP A 32 15.71 -9.82 -3.71
N GLU A 33 14.86 -8.83 -3.49
CA GLU A 33 14.46 -7.86 -4.52
C GLU A 33 14.44 -6.45 -3.94
N LEU A 34 15.03 -5.51 -4.68
CA LEU A 34 14.95 -4.08 -4.40
C LEU A 34 13.97 -3.42 -5.35
N GLU A 35 13.19 -2.48 -4.83
CA GLU A 35 12.27 -1.62 -5.57
C GLU A 35 12.72 -0.16 -5.44
N LEU A 36 12.77 0.54 -6.57
CA LEU A 36 12.86 2.00 -6.65
C LEU A 36 11.73 2.48 -7.53
N GLY A 37 11.00 3.47 -7.07
CA GLY A 37 9.86 3.99 -7.81
C GLY A 37 9.64 5.47 -7.60
N ALA A 38 8.86 6.03 -8.50
CA ALA A 38 8.33 7.38 -8.39
C ALA A 38 6.86 7.39 -8.83
N ARG A 39 6.08 8.27 -8.21
CA ARG A 39 4.68 8.50 -8.55
C ARG A 39 4.42 9.99 -8.56
N TYR A 40 3.63 10.42 -9.53
CA TYR A 40 3.14 11.77 -9.67
C TYR A 40 1.62 11.74 -9.72
N ASP A 41 0.99 12.47 -8.83
CA ASP A 41 -0.46 12.57 -8.67
C ASP A 41 -0.89 14.02 -8.87
N ILE A 42 -1.96 14.25 -9.64
CA ILE A 42 -2.68 15.54 -9.71
C ILE A 42 -4.02 15.33 -9.03
N LEU A 43 -4.25 16.04 -7.92
CA LEU A 43 -5.48 15.96 -7.15
C LEU A 43 -6.59 16.80 -7.78
N HIS A 44 -7.81 16.68 -7.28
CA HIS A 44 -8.96 17.51 -7.69
C HIS A 44 -8.79 18.99 -7.42
N THR A 45 -8.01 19.31 -6.38
CA THR A 45 -7.66 20.67 -5.97
C THR A 45 -6.59 21.31 -6.84
N ASP A 46 -6.20 20.65 -7.95
CA ASP A 46 -5.03 20.98 -8.78
C ASP A 46 -3.70 20.92 -8.02
N GLN A 47 -3.69 20.35 -6.80
CA GLN A 47 -2.50 20.11 -6.02
C GLN A 47 -1.71 18.95 -6.65
N GLU A 48 -0.41 19.13 -6.75
CA GLU A 48 0.52 18.17 -7.32
C GLU A 48 1.30 17.45 -6.21
N LEU A 49 1.32 16.13 -6.24
CA LEU A 49 2.06 15.32 -5.28
C LEU A 49 3.12 14.48 -6.00
N ILE A 50 4.33 14.50 -5.48
CA ILE A 50 5.42 13.63 -5.93
C ILE A 50 5.75 12.65 -4.82
N THR A 51 5.77 11.36 -5.14
CA THR A 51 6.14 10.30 -4.19
C THR A 51 7.37 9.56 -4.70
N GLY A 52 8.42 9.54 -3.89
CA GLY A 52 9.54 8.61 -4.03
C GLY A 52 9.28 7.31 -3.27
N ILE A 53 9.62 6.19 -3.86
CA ILE A 53 9.35 4.85 -3.32
C ILE A 53 10.65 4.07 -3.26
N VAL A 54 10.97 3.51 -2.09
CA VAL A 54 12.06 2.56 -1.89
C VAL A 54 11.51 1.33 -1.20
N GLY A 55 11.78 0.16 -1.75
CA GLY A 55 11.30 -1.10 -1.18
C GLY A 55 12.34 -2.19 -1.20
N VAL A 56 12.22 -3.12 -0.27
CA VAL A 56 12.99 -4.35 -0.23
C VAL A 56 12.07 -5.52 0.06
N SER A 57 12.22 -6.59 -0.73
CA SER A 57 11.47 -7.84 -0.54
C SER A 57 12.42 -9.00 -0.38
N LYS A 58 11.96 -10.02 0.33
CA LYS A 58 12.65 -11.31 0.44
C LYS A 58 11.65 -12.45 0.48
N VAL A 59 11.94 -13.50 -0.25
CA VAL A 59 11.31 -14.82 -0.08
C VAL A 59 12.24 -15.69 0.77
N TYR A 60 11.68 -16.34 1.79
CA TYR A 60 12.38 -17.33 2.61
C TYR A 60 11.46 -18.51 2.89
N ASN A 61 11.71 -19.62 2.24
CA ASN A 61 10.83 -20.79 2.24
C ASN A 61 9.40 -20.40 1.81
N GLN A 62 8.43 -20.55 2.73
CA GLN A 62 7.02 -20.20 2.53
C GLN A 62 6.67 -18.76 2.92
N PHE A 63 7.66 -18.00 3.42
CA PHE A 63 7.45 -16.61 3.82
C PHE A 63 7.89 -15.66 2.71
N TRP A 64 7.08 -14.67 2.43
CA TRP A 64 7.45 -13.49 1.68
C TRP A 64 7.34 -12.26 2.58
N PHE A 65 8.37 -11.45 2.58
CA PHE A 65 8.46 -10.20 3.33
C PHE A 65 8.69 -9.05 2.37
N ASN A 66 8.10 -7.90 2.69
CA ASN A 66 8.32 -6.64 1.99
C ASN A 66 8.34 -5.51 3.00
N ALA A 67 9.36 -4.67 2.95
CA ALA A 67 9.40 -3.39 3.63
C ALA A 67 9.47 -2.29 2.57
N LYS A 68 8.64 -1.26 2.71
CA LYS A 68 8.53 -0.17 1.76
C LYS A 68 8.48 1.17 2.49
N PHE A 69 9.31 2.10 2.05
CA PHE A 69 9.30 3.48 2.48
C PHE A 69 8.81 4.37 1.33
N ASN A 70 7.85 5.23 1.63
CA ASN A 70 7.34 6.23 0.72
C ASN A 70 7.67 7.61 1.29
N TYR A 71 8.20 8.48 0.45
CA TYR A 71 8.43 9.88 0.75
C TYR A 71 7.63 10.71 -0.25
N LEU A 72 6.74 11.53 0.25
CA LEU A 72 5.75 12.27 -0.51
C LEU A 72 5.92 13.76 -0.23
N THR A 73 5.86 14.57 -1.26
CA THR A 73 5.96 16.03 -1.15
C THR A 73 4.96 16.70 -2.10
N ASP A 74 4.39 17.82 -1.65
CA ASP A 74 3.62 18.77 -2.44
C ASP A 74 4.40 20.08 -2.71
N PHE A 75 5.73 20.04 -2.55
CA PHE A 75 6.68 21.13 -2.60
C PHE A 75 6.75 22.03 -1.35
N ASP A 76 5.67 22.11 -0.56
CA ASP A 76 5.61 22.93 0.66
C ASP A 76 5.79 22.07 1.93
N VAL A 77 5.18 20.89 1.95
CA VAL A 77 5.19 19.96 3.08
C VAL A 77 5.69 18.58 2.66
N ASN A 78 6.34 17.88 3.59
CA ASN A 78 6.91 16.56 3.35
C ASN A 78 6.24 15.54 4.26
N TYR A 79 5.85 14.44 3.67
CA TYR A 79 5.20 13.32 4.35
C TYR A 79 5.97 12.04 4.14
N SER A 80 5.90 11.12 5.07
CA SER A 80 6.56 9.83 4.93
C SER A 80 5.71 8.70 5.49
N ASN A 81 5.89 7.51 4.93
CA ASN A 81 5.26 6.29 5.41
C ASN A 81 6.21 5.11 5.29
N LEU A 82 6.33 4.35 6.36
CA LEU A 82 7.01 3.06 6.39
C LEU A 82 5.98 1.97 6.52
N SER A 83 5.98 1.01 5.61
CA SER A 83 5.11 -0.16 5.67
C SER A 83 5.91 -1.45 5.62
N VAL A 84 5.43 -2.44 6.36
CA VAL A 84 5.96 -3.81 6.34
C VAL A 84 4.81 -4.75 6.06
N ARG A 85 5.01 -5.65 5.12
CA ARG A 85 4.05 -6.69 4.75
C ARG A 85 4.71 -8.05 4.78
N SER A 86 4.03 -9.03 5.31
CA SER A 86 4.47 -10.42 5.24
C SER A 86 3.34 -11.32 4.76
N LYS A 87 3.70 -12.39 4.03
CA LYS A 87 2.78 -13.44 3.61
C LYS A 87 3.37 -14.78 4.00
N TYR A 88 2.55 -15.62 4.59
CA TYR A 88 2.82 -17.03 4.76
C TYR A 88 2.06 -17.81 3.69
N ILE A 89 2.78 -18.38 2.73
CA ILE A 89 2.24 -19.05 1.55
C ILE A 89 2.04 -20.52 1.91
N LEU A 90 0.79 -20.91 2.12
CA LEU A 90 0.40 -22.28 2.41
C LEU A 90 0.34 -23.13 1.14
N ASP A 91 -0.05 -22.52 0.02
CA ASP A 91 -0.13 -23.10 -1.31
C ASP A 91 -0.17 -21.96 -2.34
N HIS A 92 -0.05 -22.26 -3.60
CA HIS A 92 -0.03 -21.37 -4.75
C HIS A 92 -1.04 -20.19 -4.70
N ARG A 93 -2.23 -20.39 -4.12
CA ARG A 93 -3.29 -19.37 -3.99
C ARG A 93 -3.82 -19.22 -2.56
N LYS A 94 -3.22 -19.91 -1.61
CA LYS A 94 -3.63 -19.93 -0.22
C LYS A 94 -2.54 -19.32 0.64
N PHE A 95 -2.85 -18.21 1.29
CA PHE A 95 -1.90 -17.52 2.14
C PHE A 95 -2.55 -16.76 3.28
N ILE A 96 -1.79 -16.56 4.33
CA ILE A 96 -2.08 -15.60 5.39
C ILE A 96 -1.20 -14.37 5.13
N GLN A 97 -1.75 -13.19 5.28
CA GLN A 97 -1.03 -11.92 5.11
C GLN A 97 -1.12 -11.10 6.38
N PHE A 98 -0.01 -10.45 6.74
CA PHE A 98 0.05 -9.41 7.76
C PHE A 98 0.60 -8.14 7.14
N ILE A 99 0.11 -7.00 7.63
CA ILE A 99 0.56 -5.69 7.21
C ILE A 99 0.62 -4.76 8.42
N ALA A 100 1.64 -3.93 8.48
CA ALA A 100 1.74 -2.84 9.43
C ALA A 100 2.32 -1.63 8.73
N SER A 101 1.85 -0.43 9.06
CA SER A 101 2.43 0.81 8.56
C SER A 101 2.35 1.91 9.60
N ILE A 102 3.27 2.85 9.49
CA ILE A 102 3.31 4.08 10.29
C ILE A 102 3.87 5.22 9.45
N GLY A 103 3.34 6.40 9.61
CA GLY A 103 3.82 7.58 8.92
C GLY A 103 2.88 8.78 9.05
N THR A 104 3.27 9.88 8.44
CA THR A 104 2.43 11.08 8.30
C THR A 104 1.63 11.06 7.00
N ALA A 105 2.02 10.23 6.02
CA ALA A 105 1.22 9.93 4.84
C ALA A 105 0.40 8.66 5.07
N PRO A 106 -0.92 8.65 4.80
CA PRO A 106 -1.73 7.46 4.96
C PRO A 106 -1.25 6.33 4.05
N TYR A 107 -1.27 5.10 4.58
CA TYR A 107 -0.91 3.92 3.80
C TYR A 107 -1.90 3.65 2.66
N ASP A 108 -3.19 3.80 2.94
CA ASP A 108 -4.23 3.65 1.93
C ASP A 108 -4.45 5.01 1.24
N GLU A 109 -3.99 5.09 0.02
CA GLU A 109 -4.13 6.28 -0.82
C GLU A 109 -5.59 6.74 -0.99
N ARG A 110 -6.56 5.81 -0.88
CA ARG A 110 -7.99 6.15 -0.94
C ARG A 110 -8.44 7.00 0.23
N LEU A 111 -7.85 6.81 1.41
CA LEU A 111 -8.19 7.61 2.59
C LEU A 111 -7.57 9.01 2.52
N SER A 112 -6.39 9.15 1.91
CA SER A 112 -5.73 10.45 1.77
C SER A 112 -6.52 11.44 0.91
N PHE A 113 -7.34 10.95 -0.03
CA PHE A 113 -8.14 11.80 -0.91
C PHE A 113 -9.52 12.17 -0.35
N GLN A 114 -9.94 11.52 0.73
CA GLN A 114 -11.24 11.82 1.35
C GLN A 114 -11.18 13.00 2.33
N ASN A 115 -10.01 13.32 2.87
CA ASN A 115 -9.84 14.40 3.83
C ASN A 115 -8.44 15.03 3.70
N ASP A 116 -8.37 16.28 3.26
CA ASP A 116 -7.13 17.07 3.15
C ASP A 116 -6.37 17.22 4.49
N THR A 117 -7.03 16.95 5.62
CA THR A 117 -6.47 17.05 6.97
C THR A 117 -5.65 15.85 7.42
N PHE A 118 -5.63 14.73 6.66
CA PHE A 118 -4.91 13.52 7.08
C PHE A 118 -3.40 13.54 6.84
N PHE A 119 -2.88 14.54 6.15
CA PHE A 119 -1.46 14.56 5.82
C PHE A 119 -0.54 15.08 6.93
N ASP A 120 -1.06 15.81 7.92
CA ASP A 120 -0.22 16.46 8.93
C ASP A 120 0.00 15.61 10.19
N TYR A 121 -0.72 14.51 10.35
CA TYR A 121 -0.75 13.74 11.58
C TYR A 121 -0.25 12.30 11.41
N VAL A 122 0.23 11.72 12.50
CA VAL A 122 0.73 10.35 12.50
C VAL A 122 -0.41 9.34 12.35
N HIS A 123 -0.24 8.44 11.40
CA HIS A 123 -1.16 7.34 11.14
C HIS A 123 -0.46 6.00 11.39
N THR A 124 -1.13 5.11 12.10
CA THR A 124 -0.69 3.74 12.29
C THR A 124 -1.76 2.79 11.76
N MET A 125 -1.35 1.76 11.04
CA MET A 125 -2.23 0.70 10.56
C MET A 125 -1.62 -0.67 10.89
N VAL A 126 -2.47 -1.60 11.33
CA VAL A 126 -2.14 -3.02 11.46
C VAL A 126 -3.28 -3.83 10.86
N GLY A 127 -2.95 -4.82 10.04
CA GLY A 127 -3.94 -5.66 9.38
C GLY A 127 -3.49 -7.10 9.24
N ALA A 128 -4.47 -7.98 9.12
CA ALA A 128 -4.28 -9.38 8.81
C ALA A 128 -5.35 -9.86 7.83
N GLY A 129 -5.00 -10.83 7.01
CA GLY A 129 -5.92 -11.40 6.05
C GLY A 129 -5.61 -12.84 5.72
N TYR A 130 -6.62 -13.53 5.21
CA TYR A 130 -6.52 -14.90 4.75
C TYR A 130 -7.19 -15.02 3.40
N GLN A 131 -6.50 -15.64 2.45
CA GLN A 131 -7.03 -15.96 1.13
C GLN A 131 -7.04 -17.47 0.91
N TYR A 132 -8.16 -17.97 0.41
CA TYR A 132 -8.40 -19.39 0.17
C TYR A 132 -9.02 -19.63 -1.21
N PRO A 133 -8.45 -20.51 -2.05
CA PRO A 133 -9.06 -20.94 -3.29
C PRO A 133 -10.13 -22.01 -2.98
N ILE A 134 -11.39 -21.72 -3.26
CA ILE A 134 -12.50 -22.68 -3.14
C ILE A 134 -12.43 -23.67 -4.30
N SER A 135 -12.09 -23.18 -5.50
CA SER A 135 -11.94 -24.01 -6.71
C SER A 135 -10.89 -23.39 -7.66
N LYS A 136 -10.71 -23.98 -8.83
CA LYS A 136 -9.84 -23.42 -9.89
C LYS A 136 -10.31 -22.02 -10.33
N HIS A 137 -11.62 -21.80 -10.30
CA HIS A 137 -12.27 -20.59 -10.80
C HIS A 137 -12.73 -19.64 -9.70
N LEU A 138 -12.81 -20.08 -8.46
CA LEU A 138 -13.36 -19.30 -7.35
C LEU A 138 -12.36 -19.22 -6.19
N GLY A 139 -12.13 -18.02 -5.70
CA GLY A 139 -11.36 -17.74 -4.50
C GLY A 139 -12.14 -16.84 -3.53
N PHE A 140 -11.82 -16.93 -2.27
CA PHE A 140 -12.37 -16.13 -1.19
C PHE A 140 -11.25 -15.55 -0.34
N GLY A 141 -11.41 -14.32 0.10
CA GLY A 141 -10.49 -13.66 1.02
C GLY A 141 -11.25 -12.90 2.11
N ILE A 142 -10.68 -12.87 3.29
CA ILE A 142 -11.12 -12.03 4.40
C ILE A 142 -9.92 -11.25 4.93
N TYR A 143 -10.08 -9.93 5.09
CA TYR A 143 -9.03 -9.02 5.58
C TYR A 143 -9.63 -8.11 6.63
N GLY A 144 -8.95 -7.99 7.77
CA GLY A 144 -9.29 -7.06 8.84
C GLY A 144 -8.14 -6.07 9.03
N ASN A 145 -8.45 -4.78 9.11
CA ASN A 145 -7.50 -3.72 9.36
C ASN A 145 -7.96 -2.89 10.56
N TRP A 146 -7.02 -2.50 11.38
CA TRP A 146 -7.17 -1.48 12.41
C TRP A 146 -6.30 -0.29 12.03
N TYR A 147 -6.88 0.89 12.12
CA TYR A 147 -6.22 2.16 11.90
C TYR A 147 -6.31 3.00 13.16
N ASN A 148 -5.25 3.70 13.48
CA ASN A 148 -5.21 4.74 14.50
C ASN A 148 -4.70 6.02 13.85
N TYR A 149 -5.56 7.02 13.80
CA TYR A 149 -5.29 8.31 13.20
C TYR A 149 -5.21 9.37 14.29
N GLU A 150 -4.17 10.16 14.28
CA GLU A 150 -4.15 11.43 14.98
C GLU A 150 -4.98 12.43 14.17
N ILE A 151 -6.01 13.01 14.77
CA ILE A 151 -6.93 13.97 14.13
C ILE A 151 -6.69 15.41 14.57
N SER A 152 -5.99 15.60 15.67
CA SER A 152 -5.43 16.85 16.17
C SER A 152 -4.36 16.51 17.21
N ASP A 153 -3.54 17.47 17.61
CA ASP A 153 -2.45 17.25 18.58
C ASP A 153 -2.91 16.44 19.81
N GLY A 154 -2.43 15.20 19.90
CA GLY A 154 -2.72 14.27 20.99
C GLY A 154 -4.12 13.64 20.99
N TYR A 155 -4.94 13.86 20.00
CA TYR A 155 -6.26 13.24 19.87
C TYR A 155 -6.25 12.18 18.77
N TYR A 156 -6.59 10.94 19.14
CA TYR A 156 -6.54 9.79 18.24
C TYR A 156 -7.93 9.19 18.01
N GLN A 157 -8.18 8.79 16.77
CA GLN A 157 -9.38 8.06 16.36
C GLN A 157 -9.00 6.67 15.89
N ASN A 158 -9.76 5.66 16.33
CA ASN A 158 -9.63 4.29 15.85
C ASN A 158 -10.68 4.00 14.79
N GLN A 159 -10.25 3.36 13.70
CA GLN A 159 -11.13 2.84 12.66
C GLN A 159 -10.85 1.35 12.46
N TYR A 160 -11.90 0.57 12.25
CA TYR A 160 -11.82 -0.85 11.93
C TYR A 160 -12.45 -1.09 10.57
N GLU A 161 -11.79 -1.85 9.74
CA GLU A 161 -12.25 -2.23 8.41
C GLU A 161 -12.26 -3.75 8.28
N LEU A 162 -13.34 -4.29 7.72
CA LEU A 162 -13.45 -5.69 7.33
C LEU A 162 -13.74 -5.76 5.83
N THR A 163 -12.84 -6.39 5.08
CA THR A 163 -12.97 -6.56 3.62
C THR A 163 -13.19 -8.03 3.30
N LEU A 164 -14.24 -8.32 2.57
CA LEU A 164 -14.52 -9.63 1.98
C LEU A 164 -14.21 -9.57 0.49
N LEU A 165 -13.34 -10.47 0.03
CA LEU A 165 -12.95 -10.59 -1.37
C LEU A 165 -13.54 -11.85 -1.97
N CYS A 166 -14.21 -11.74 -3.12
CA CYS A 166 -14.59 -12.86 -3.95
C CYS A 166 -13.86 -12.72 -5.30
N GLU A 167 -13.03 -13.70 -5.65
CA GLU A 167 -12.27 -13.72 -6.90
C GLU A 167 -12.89 -14.77 -7.83
N ILE A 168 -13.33 -14.33 -9.02
CA ILE A 168 -13.84 -15.22 -10.07
C ILE A 168 -12.86 -15.18 -11.25
N ARG A 169 -12.45 -16.34 -11.74
CA ARG A 169 -11.56 -16.50 -12.90
C ARG A 169 -12.28 -17.28 -14.00
N PHE A 170 -12.17 -16.79 -15.19
CA PHE A 170 -12.75 -17.37 -16.40
C PHE A 170 -11.72 -18.17 -17.18
#